data_b12fc44ad53b81e5a8ef0315f2118bc9
#
_entry.id   b12fc44ad53b81e5a8ef0315f2118bc9
#
_cell.length_a   1.000
_cell.length_b   1.000
_cell.length_c   1.000
_cell.angle_alpha   90.00
_cell.angle_beta   90.00
_cell.angle_gamma   90.00
#
_symmetry.space_group_name_H-M   'P 1'
#
loop_
_entity.id
_entity.type
_entity.pdbx_description
1 polymer ?
#
loop_
_entity_poly.entity_id
_entity_poly.type
_entity_poly.pdbx_seq_one_letter_code
_entity_poly.pdbx_strand_id
1 'polypeptide(L)'
;MLDTQDSQHEVPMTLEVKPEITRNPDSVNFCLNKTLIPPGTGLSFSGPDFAKDHPLARALFQIRGVQGIWILGNEVQVTKDEKVRWGTITSKIIETIKRIEG
;
A
#
# COMPACT_ATOMS: atom_id res chain seq x y z
N MET A 1 -4.33 -29.96 18.36
CA MET A 1 -3.80 -29.93 18.09
C MET A 1 -3.56 -29.31 17.61
N LEU A 2 -3.91 -29.33 17.58
CA LEU A 2 -3.61 -29.07 17.08
C LEU A 2 -3.35 -28.33 16.67
N ASP A 3 -3.54 -28.32 16.69
CA ASP A 3 -3.13 -27.90 16.24
C ASP A 3 -2.84 -27.23 15.73
N THR A 4 -3.07 -27.31 15.71
CA THR A 4 -2.61 -26.96 15.18
C THR A 4 -2.50 -26.30 14.62
N GLN A 5 -2.81 -26.32 14.54
CA GLN A 5 -2.63 -26.06 13.96
C GLN A 5 -2.79 -25.26 13.52
N ASP A 6 -3.22 -25.38 13.79
CA ASP A 6 -3.18 -24.93 13.35
C ASP A 6 -2.96 -24.00 13.09
N SER A 7 -3.09 -23.89 13.22
CA SER A 7 -2.63 -23.32 12.94
C SER A 7 -2.24 -22.64 12.43
N GLN A 8 -2.43 -22.75 12.34
CA GLN A 8 -1.92 -22.50 11.71
C GLN A 8 -2.04 -21.93 10.99
N HIS A 9 -2.57 -22.01 10.97
CA HIS A 9 -2.57 -21.71 10.09
C HIS A 9 -2.94 -20.71 9.86
N GLU A 10 -3.44 -20.56 10.17
CA GLU A 10 -3.72 -19.67 10.08
C GLU A 10 -3.05 -18.64 10.00
N VAL A 11 -2.95 -18.27 10.50
CA VAL A 11 -1.94 -17.54 10.26
C VAL A 11 -1.67 -16.79 9.07
N PRO A 12 -1.59 -17.30 8.12
CA PRO A 12 -1.27 -16.56 6.91
C PRO A 12 -2.25 -15.46 6.59
N MET A 13 -3.15 -15.22 7.45
CA MET A 13 -4.12 -14.13 7.29
C MET A 13 -3.53 -12.77 7.61
N THR A 14 -2.31 -12.72 8.09
CA THR A 14 -1.67 -11.44 8.38
C THR A 14 -1.23 -10.79 7.07
N LEU A 15 -1.66 -9.56 6.87
CA LEU A 15 -1.24 -8.79 5.70
C LEU A 15 0.18 -8.29 5.91
N GLU A 16 1.04 -8.56 4.94
CA GLU A 16 2.40 -8.08 4.94
C GLU A 16 2.57 -7.04 3.85
N VAL A 17 3.27 -5.96 4.18
CA VAL A 17 3.53 -4.86 3.26
C VAL A 17 5.03 -4.60 3.28
N LYS A 18 5.69 -4.78 2.14
CA LYS A 18 7.15 -4.59 2.04
C LYS A 18 7.45 -3.42 1.12
N PRO A 19 8.11 -2.38 1.64
CA PRO A 19 8.52 -1.27 0.78
C PRO A 19 9.73 -1.64 -0.05
N GLU A 20 9.70 -1.29 -1.34
CA GLU A 20 10.82 -1.51 -2.24
C GLU A 20 11.13 -0.19 -2.93
N ILE A 21 12.41 0.17 -2.94
CA ILE A 21 12.82 1.40 -3.61
C ILE A 21 12.69 1.24 -5.12
N THR A 22 12.47 2.36 -5.80
CA THR A 22 12.40 2.41 -7.26
C THR A 22 13.52 3.29 -7.77
N ARG A 23 13.58 3.47 -9.08
CA ARG A 23 14.58 4.38 -9.67
C ARG A 23 14.30 5.84 -9.30
N ASN A 24 13.05 6.15 -8.99
CA ASN A 24 12.66 7.49 -8.60
C ASN A 24 12.76 7.59 -7.07
N PRO A 25 13.61 8.47 -6.52
CA PRO A 25 13.74 8.59 -5.07
C PRO A 25 12.45 9.05 -4.39
N ASP A 26 11.53 9.63 -5.14
CA ASP A 26 10.25 10.08 -4.59
C ASP A 26 9.14 9.05 -4.76
N SER A 27 9.46 7.85 -5.23
CA SER A 27 8.48 6.77 -5.38
C SER A 27 9.00 5.51 -4.70
N VAL A 28 8.11 4.86 -3.94
CA VAL A 28 8.40 3.56 -3.32
C VAL A 28 7.25 2.64 -3.66
N ASN A 29 7.59 1.40 -3.96
CA ASN A 29 6.62 0.39 -4.31
C ASN A 29 6.34 -0.47 -3.07
N PHE A 30 5.10 -0.47 -2.60
CA PHE A 30 4.71 -1.26 -1.42
C PHE A 30 4.08 -2.55 -1.92
N CYS A 31 4.80 -3.66 -1.70
CA CYS A 31 4.37 -4.96 -2.19
C CYS A 31 3.63 -5.72 -1.10
N LEU A 32 2.43 -6.19 -1.42
CA LEU A 32 1.59 -6.89 -0.47
C LEU A 32 1.59 -8.39 -0.75
N ASN A 33 1.27 -9.18 0.27
CA ASN A 33 1.02 -10.60 0.09
C ASN A 33 -0.45 -10.88 -0.22
N LYS A 34 -1.12 -9.88 -0.80
CA LYS A 34 -2.53 -9.95 -1.17
C LYS A 34 -2.72 -9.20 -2.47
N THR A 35 -3.44 -9.80 -3.41
CA THR A 35 -3.76 -9.15 -4.68
C THR A 35 -4.92 -8.19 -4.46
N LEU A 36 -4.74 -6.93 -4.84
CA LEU A 36 -5.75 -5.90 -4.65
C LEU A 36 -6.68 -5.76 -5.84
N ILE A 37 -6.15 -5.94 -7.04
CA ILE A 37 -6.91 -5.86 -8.27
C ILE A 37 -6.40 -6.96 -9.19
N PRO A 38 -7.18 -7.36 -10.21
CA PRO A 38 -6.75 -8.45 -11.10
C PRO A 38 -5.37 -8.17 -11.71
N PRO A 39 -4.52 -9.21 -11.81
CA PRO A 39 -3.21 -9.04 -12.44
C PRO A 39 -3.36 -8.49 -13.86
N GLY A 40 -2.46 -7.60 -14.24
CA GLY A 40 -2.50 -6.98 -15.54
C GLY A 40 -3.36 -5.73 -15.63
N THR A 41 -4.08 -5.39 -14.55
CA THR A 41 -4.83 -4.13 -14.50
C THR A 41 -4.09 -3.15 -13.60
N GLY A 42 -4.31 -1.86 -13.85
CA GLY A 42 -3.69 -0.82 -13.07
C GLY A 42 -4.65 0.31 -12.80
N LEU A 43 -4.54 0.91 -11.61
CA LEU A 43 -5.30 2.10 -11.24
C LEU A 43 -4.33 3.20 -10.89
N SER A 44 -4.51 4.36 -11.48
CA SER A 44 -3.63 5.50 -11.28
C SER A 44 -4.43 6.67 -10.71
N PHE A 45 -3.91 7.25 -9.64
CA PHE A 45 -4.54 8.39 -8.98
C PHE A 45 -3.52 9.51 -8.87
N SER A 46 -3.75 10.60 -9.60
CA SER A 46 -2.82 11.73 -9.60
C SER A 46 -3.17 12.80 -8.58
N GLY A 47 -4.17 12.55 -7.75
CA GLY A 47 -4.54 13.47 -6.69
C GLY A 47 -5.75 12.94 -5.94
N PRO A 48 -6.07 13.54 -4.78
CA PRO A 48 -7.18 13.04 -3.94
C PRO A 48 -8.53 13.11 -4.63
N ASP A 49 -8.71 14.03 -5.57
CA ASP A 49 -9.98 14.14 -6.28
C ASP A 49 -10.30 12.92 -7.11
N PHE A 50 -9.27 12.19 -7.54
CA PHE A 50 -9.44 10.98 -8.35
C PHE A 50 -9.62 9.73 -7.50
N ALA A 51 -9.45 9.85 -6.19
CA ALA A 51 -9.45 8.71 -5.29
C ALA A 51 -10.70 8.63 -4.41
N LYS A 52 -11.71 9.45 -4.68
CA LYS A 52 -12.88 9.56 -3.80
C LYS A 52 -13.59 8.24 -3.59
N ASP A 53 -13.67 7.42 -4.63
CA ASP A 53 -14.41 6.16 -4.58
C ASP A 53 -13.54 4.96 -4.30
N HIS A 54 -12.25 5.17 -4.02
CA HIS A 54 -11.33 4.08 -3.74
C HIS A 54 -10.86 4.20 -2.29
N PRO A 55 -11.36 3.38 -1.37
CA PRO A 55 -11.07 3.56 0.06
C PRO A 55 -9.58 3.59 0.39
N LEU A 56 -8.79 2.69 -0.20
CA LEU A 56 -7.36 2.67 0.09
C LEU A 56 -6.66 3.93 -0.43
N ALA A 57 -6.90 4.28 -1.69
CA ALA A 57 -6.26 5.44 -2.28
C ALA A 57 -6.68 6.71 -1.55
N ARG A 58 -7.97 6.82 -1.21
CA ARG A 58 -8.45 7.97 -0.47
C ARG A 58 -7.76 8.11 0.87
N ALA A 59 -7.60 7.00 1.60
CA ALA A 59 -6.94 7.03 2.90
C ALA A 59 -5.47 7.40 2.77
N LEU A 60 -4.79 6.89 1.73
CA LEU A 60 -3.38 7.20 1.52
C LEU A 60 -3.16 8.67 1.19
N PHE A 61 -4.07 9.28 0.43
CA PHE A 61 -3.93 10.72 0.12
C PHE A 61 -4.12 11.60 1.33
N GLN A 62 -4.67 11.09 2.43
CA GLN A 62 -4.77 11.86 3.66
C GLN A 62 -3.44 11.96 4.40
N ILE A 63 -2.47 11.15 4.02
CA ILE A 63 -1.13 11.24 4.58
C ILE A 63 -0.44 12.44 3.92
N ARG A 64 0.04 13.35 4.77
CA ARG A 64 0.69 14.56 4.27
C ARG A 64 1.94 14.19 3.47
N GLY A 65 2.01 14.70 2.26
CA GLY A 65 3.15 14.44 1.38
C GLY A 65 2.90 13.43 0.28
N VAL A 66 1.79 12.67 0.35
CA VAL A 66 1.46 11.74 -0.73
C VAL A 66 0.87 12.51 -1.89
N GLN A 67 1.48 12.38 -3.07
CA GLN A 67 1.06 13.11 -4.26
C GLN A 67 0.45 12.25 -5.33
N GLY A 68 0.85 10.99 -5.41
CA GLY A 68 0.33 10.09 -6.44
C GLY A 68 0.32 8.66 -5.96
N ILE A 69 -0.59 7.87 -6.51
CA ILE A 69 -0.72 6.46 -6.16
C ILE A 69 -0.99 5.68 -7.42
N TRP A 70 -0.32 4.54 -7.56
CA TRP A 70 -0.54 3.62 -8.66
C TRP A 70 -0.66 2.22 -8.08
N ILE A 71 -1.78 1.56 -8.34
CA ILE A 71 -2.03 0.21 -7.85
C ILE A 71 -1.99 -0.74 -9.03
N LEU A 72 -1.17 -1.78 -8.91
CA LEU A 72 -1.00 -2.78 -9.96
C LEU A 72 -0.91 -4.16 -9.30
N GLY A 73 -1.94 -4.98 -9.45
CA GLY A 73 -1.97 -6.30 -8.84
C GLY A 73 -1.84 -6.25 -7.33
N ASN A 74 -0.71 -6.68 -6.80
CA ASN A 74 -0.45 -6.68 -5.36
C ASN A 74 0.48 -5.55 -4.93
N GLU A 75 0.71 -4.57 -5.81
CA GLU A 75 1.66 -3.49 -5.55
C GLU A 75 0.96 -2.16 -5.47
N VAL A 76 1.38 -1.34 -4.51
CA VAL A 76 0.91 0.03 -4.36
C VAL A 76 2.13 0.93 -4.45
N GLN A 77 2.27 1.64 -5.56
CA GLN A 77 3.36 2.58 -5.71
C GLN A 77 2.90 3.94 -5.23
N VAL A 78 3.64 4.51 -4.30
CA VAL A 78 3.33 5.81 -3.74
C VAL A 78 4.40 6.80 -4.15
N THR A 79 3.97 7.95 -4.69
CA THR A 79 4.87 9.04 -5.01
C THR A 79 4.62 10.16 -4.01
N LYS A 80 5.70 10.66 -3.44
CA LYS A 80 5.62 11.71 -2.42
C LYS A 80 6.17 13.03 -2.94
N ASP A 81 5.84 14.09 -2.22
CA ASP A 81 6.47 15.38 -2.40
C ASP A 81 7.96 15.25 -2.10
N GLU A 82 8.79 15.82 -2.96
CA GLU A 82 10.25 15.74 -2.79
C GLU A 82 10.73 16.35 -1.49
N LYS A 83 9.94 17.22 -0.88
CA LYS A 83 10.30 17.86 0.39
C LYS A 83 10.01 17.00 1.60
N VAL A 84 9.30 15.90 1.43
CA VAL A 84 8.94 15.01 2.53
C VAL A 84 9.88 13.81 2.53
N ARG A 85 10.26 13.35 3.71
CA ARG A 85 11.17 12.21 3.84
C ARG A 85 10.40 10.92 4.04
N TRP A 86 10.88 9.85 3.39
CA TRP A 86 10.26 8.53 3.56
C TRP A 86 10.26 8.08 5.02
N GLY A 87 11.31 8.41 5.77
CA GLY A 87 11.36 8.05 7.18
C GLY A 87 10.20 8.60 7.99
N THR A 88 9.59 9.67 7.50
CA THR A 88 8.45 10.27 8.19
C THR A 88 7.15 9.58 7.84
N ILE A 89 6.98 9.11 6.60
CA ILE A 89 5.67 8.66 6.13
C ILE A 89 5.57 7.17 5.84
N THR A 90 6.68 6.45 5.72
CA THR A 90 6.64 5.03 5.37
C THR A 90 5.78 4.23 6.34
N SER A 91 5.97 4.42 7.65
CA SER A 91 5.18 3.71 8.65
C SER A 91 3.70 4.02 8.53
N LYS A 92 3.37 5.27 8.26
CA LYS A 92 1.97 5.69 8.12
C LYS A 92 1.32 5.04 6.91
N ILE A 93 2.08 4.92 5.82
CA ILE A 93 1.58 4.28 4.61
C ILE A 93 1.31 2.80 4.88
N ILE A 94 2.28 2.11 5.50
CA ILE A 94 2.12 0.69 5.83
C ILE A 94 0.94 0.47 6.76
N GLU A 95 0.81 1.29 7.80
CA GLU A 95 -0.30 1.17 8.74
C GLU A 95 -1.65 1.40 8.04
N THR A 96 -1.70 2.38 7.14
CA THR A 96 -2.93 2.68 6.43
C THR A 96 -3.33 1.52 5.52
N ILE A 97 -2.37 0.96 4.79
CA ILE A 97 -2.65 -0.19 3.94
C ILE A 97 -3.17 -1.36 4.78
N LYS A 98 -2.52 -1.65 5.90
CA LYS A 98 -2.93 -2.74 6.77
C LYS A 98 -4.32 -2.50 7.36
N ARG A 99 -4.63 -1.26 7.72
CA ARG A 99 -5.92 -0.93 8.30
C ARG A 99 -7.05 -1.12 7.30
N ILE A 100 -6.82 -0.70 6.05
CA ILE A 100 -7.88 -0.74 5.03
C ILE A 100 -8.00 -2.13 4.41
N GLU A 101 -6.88 -2.80 4.15
CA GLU A 101 -6.88 -4.07 3.39
C GLU A 101 -6.65 -5.29 4.27
N GLY A 102 -6.20 -5.12 5.47
CA GLY A 102 -5.90 -6.24 6.38
C GLY A 102 -7.08 -6.87 7.07
#